data_e6e8b3cc8a4da8b23ffa4382859a7502
#
_entry.id   e6e8b3cc8a4da8b23ffa4382859a7502
#
_cell.length_a   1.000
_cell.length_b   1.000
_cell.length_c   1.000
_cell.angle_alpha   90.00
_cell.angle_beta   90.00
_cell.angle_gamma   90.00
#
_symmetry.space_group_name_H-M   'P 1'
#
loop_
_entity.id
_entity.type
_entity.pdbx_description
1 polymer ?
#
loop_
_entity_poly.entity_id
_entity_poly.type
_entity_poly.pdbx_seq_one_letter_code
_entity_poly.pdbx_strand_id
1 'polypeptide(L)'
;MRTRPSGRRARAALALTALLGGAALTGLPAPAADAADGPLAVQYRTGAGGATADQSEPWLKIRNTGSAPVQLSQVKIRYYFKADAPGTAYRFACSWAVVGCSSVTGTFGTLSTPTATADRYLEIGFTPSAGTLAPGADTGDLQLRFHRADWQTLRQSDDYSFGAARTSYADWDKVTARLAGATVWGAGPGGDDPTGPTDPADPPGEGGQTLFDDFDYASHTDPDLSAHGWNVRSNAGGPGVPGATWDPSKVTFSSSGGNSVMDLETSTAGTGASTTHTEILTRSTKFAYGTYAARVRFSDAPVTGPDGDRVVQTFFTINDLKAPMADDYAEYDFEYLPNGGWGEPSSILYTTSWETYNPDPWQAVNQHSESRRSFAGWHDLVVTIDGSGIRYYIDGSLFGTHDAAYLPERPMSINFNQWLIDLAGQPSTTPRAYHQQVDYVLHVKDQVLTPAQVAARIDGYRAAGTSFVDEVPAP
;
A
#
# COMPACT_ATOMS: atom_id res chain seq x y z
N MET A 1 30.67 51.55 -35.75
CA MET A 1 31.92 51.69 -36.48
C MET A 1 32.55 50.29 -36.61
N ARG A 2 32.62 49.76 -37.84
CA ARG A 2 33.53 48.73 -38.36
C ARG A 2 33.65 47.39 -37.63
N THR A 3 33.60 46.21 -38.16
CA THR A 3 33.37 45.61 -39.51
C THR A 3 33.56 44.11 -39.35
N ARG A 4 32.70 43.30 -39.99
CA ARG A 4 32.95 41.83 -40.28
C ARG A 4 34.11 41.70 -41.30
N PRO A 5 34.67 40.45 -41.49
CA PRO A 5 34.11 39.46 -42.41
C PRO A 5 34.39 37.99 -41.96
N SER A 6 33.52 36.99 -42.15
CA SER A 6 33.24 36.09 -43.30
C SER A 6 34.41 35.25 -43.83
N GLY A 7 34.32 33.96 -43.77
CA GLY A 7 35.16 33.00 -44.50
C GLY A 7 34.48 31.62 -44.64
N ARG A 8 34.08 31.29 -45.84
CA ARG A 8 33.42 30.06 -46.32
C ARG A 8 34.43 29.03 -46.84
N ARG A 9 33.94 27.76 -46.98
CA ARG A 9 34.36 26.67 -47.87
C ARG A 9 35.27 25.63 -47.21
N ALA A 10 35.26 24.29 -47.51
CA ALA A 10 34.63 23.57 -48.61
C ALA A 10 34.43 22.09 -48.25
N ARG A 11 33.51 21.45 -48.96
CA ARG A 11 33.25 19.99 -48.99
C ARG A 11 34.38 19.23 -49.70
N ALA A 12 34.66 17.99 -49.25
CA ALA A 12 35.18 16.97 -50.15
C ALA A 12 34.58 15.60 -49.78
N ALA A 13 33.83 15.03 -50.72
CA ALA A 13 33.38 13.64 -50.73
C ALA A 13 34.46 12.80 -51.48
N LEU A 14 34.71 11.61 -50.97
CA LEU A 14 35.33 10.55 -51.80
C LEU A 14 34.66 9.22 -51.47
N ALA A 15 34.21 8.58 -52.52
CA ALA A 15 33.65 7.23 -52.53
C ALA A 15 34.74 6.22 -52.93
N LEU A 16 34.39 4.94 -52.68
CA LEU A 16 34.90 3.72 -53.36
C LEU A 16 35.74 2.83 -52.43
N THR A 17 35.61 1.53 -52.32
CA THR A 17 35.18 0.42 -53.19
C THR A 17 35.05 -0.85 -52.33
N ALA A 18 34.13 -1.72 -52.66
CA ALA A 18 33.96 -3.04 -52.04
C ALA A 18 35.09 -4.00 -52.43
N LEU A 19 35.54 -4.82 -51.47
CA LEU A 19 36.21 -6.09 -51.74
C LEU A 19 35.64 -7.18 -50.88
N LEU A 20 35.00 -8.17 -51.48
CA LEU A 20 34.57 -9.42 -50.88
C LEU A 20 35.78 -10.28 -50.54
N GLY A 21 35.95 -10.58 -49.26
CA GLY A 21 36.88 -11.57 -48.77
C GLY A 21 36.19 -12.41 -47.71
N GLY A 22 35.82 -13.66 -48.03
CA GLY A 22 35.27 -14.60 -47.08
C GLY A 22 36.30 -15.05 -46.05
N ALA A 23 36.01 -14.92 -44.79
CA ALA A 23 36.75 -15.54 -43.71
C ALA A 23 35.76 -16.25 -42.79
N ALA A 24 36.04 -17.50 -42.48
CA ALA A 24 35.29 -18.37 -41.60
C ALA A 24 35.20 -17.76 -40.20
N LEU A 25 34.00 -17.54 -39.71
CA LEU A 25 33.72 -17.16 -38.32
C LEU A 25 33.88 -18.38 -37.42
N THR A 26 35.02 -18.49 -36.75
CA THR A 26 35.15 -19.28 -35.52
C THR A 26 34.36 -18.57 -34.45
N GLY A 27 33.36 -19.26 -33.89
CA GLY A 27 32.49 -18.74 -32.84
C GLY A 27 33.32 -18.35 -31.63
N LEU A 28 33.34 -17.07 -31.31
CA LEU A 28 33.68 -16.57 -29.98
C LEU A 28 32.47 -16.84 -29.04
N PRO A 29 32.69 -17.25 -27.81
CA PRO A 29 31.60 -17.35 -26.86
C PRO A 29 30.97 -15.97 -26.69
N ALA A 30 29.62 -15.90 -26.70
CA ALA A 30 28.88 -14.70 -26.40
C ALA A 30 29.30 -14.20 -25.01
N PRO A 31 29.54 -12.90 -24.83
CA PRO A 31 29.74 -12.36 -23.48
C PRO A 31 28.53 -12.70 -22.64
N ALA A 32 28.77 -13.12 -21.40
CA ALA A 32 27.74 -13.26 -20.41
C ALA A 32 26.94 -11.96 -20.34
N ALA A 33 25.61 -12.05 -20.31
CA ALA A 33 24.76 -10.89 -20.14
C ALA A 33 25.20 -10.16 -18.86
N ASP A 34 25.65 -8.91 -19.01
CA ASP A 34 25.98 -8.04 -17.90
C ASP A 34 24.74 -7.91 -17.03
N ALA A 35 24.92 -8.04 -15.71
CA ALA A 35 23.90 -7.77 -14.73
C ALA A 35 23.31 -6.38 -14.97
N ALA A 36 21.98 -6.29 -15.02
CA ALA A 36 21.25 -5.09 -15.40
C ALA A 36 21.81 -3.83 -14.73
N ASP A 37 22.03 -2.76 -15.52
CA ASP A 37 22.46 -1.42 -15.07
C ASP A 37 21.36 -0.71 -14.25
N GLY A 38 20.92 -1.34 -13.16
CA GLY A 38 19.96 -0.77 -12.22
C GLY A 38 20.66 0.15 -11.21
N PRO A 39 19.90 0.98 -10.46
CA PRO A 39 20.46 1.90 -9.48
C PRO A 39 20.97 1.22 -8.19
N LEU A 40 20.88 -0.10 -8.09
CA LEU A 40 21.35 -0.88 -6.93
C LEU A 40 22.24 -2.04 -7.35
N ALA A 41 23.19 -2.41 -6.49
CA ALA A 41 23.92 -3.67 -6.53
C ALA A 41 23.87 -4.37 -5.16
N VAL A 42 23.75 -5.70 -5.16
CA VAL A 42 23.74 -6.50 -3.93
C VAL A 42 25.01 -7.33 -3.83
N GLN A 43 25.70 -7.15 -2.73
CA GLN A 43 26.86 -7.99 -2.36
C GLN A 43 26.42 -9.00 -1.32
N TYR A 44 26.88 -10.22 -1.51
CA TYR A 44 26.59 -11.36 -0.64
C TYR A 44 27.88 -12.00 -0.13
N ARG A 45 27.84 -12.49 1.09
CA ARG A 45 28.73 -13.53 1.62
C ARG A 45 27.94 -14.47 2.50
N THR A 46 28.42 -15.71 2.64
CA THR A 46 27.84 -16.64 3.60
C THR A 46 28.53 -16.52 4.96
N GLY A 47 27.75 -16.50 6.04
CA GLY A 47 28.24 -16.66 7.41
C GLY A 47 28.47 -18.15 7.78
N ALA A 48 27.70 -19.07 7.15
CA ALA A 48 27.76 -20.51 7.34
C ALA A 48 27.91 -21.23 5.98
N GLY A 49 29.12 -21.66 5.63
CA GLY A 49 29.45 -22.23 4.31
C GLY A 49 29.24 -23.74 4.17
N GLY A 50 28.73 -24.44 5.20
CA GLY A 50 28.44 -25.89 5.15
C GLY A 50 27.32 -26.24 4.18
N ALA A 51 27.37 -27.44 3.59
CA ALA A 51 26.29 -27.97 2.74
C ALA A 51 24.98 -28.13 3.52
N THR A 52 25.09 -28.36 4.80
CA THR A 52 23.98 -28.39 5.79
C THR A 52 24.37 -27.54 6.99
N ALA A 53 23.39 -26.92 7.64
CA ALA A 53 23.59 -26.08 8.81
C ALA A 53 22.33 -26.01 9.67
N ASP A 54 22.43 -25.61 10.94
CA ASP A 54 21.28 -25.38 11.80
C ASP A 54 20.54 -24.07 11.45
N GLN A 55 21.23 -23.17 10.75
CA GLN A 55 20.69 -21.92 10.22
C GLN A 55 21.41 -21.51 8.94
N SER A 56 20.72 -20.85 8.04
CA SER A 56 21.31 -20.17 6.90
C SER A 56 21.69 -18.73 7.30
N GLU A 57 22.84 -18.28 6.85
CA GLU A 57 23.39 -16.95 7.21
C GLU A 57 23.72 -16.14 5.94
N PRO A 58 22.72 -15.62 5.25
CA PRO A 58 22.95 -14.70 4.13
C PRO A 58 23.33 -13.31 4.66
N TRP A 59 24.62 -12.97 4.58
CA TRP A 59 25.08 -11.64 4.92
C TRP A 59 25.14 -10.79 3.67
N LEU A 60 24.53 -9.60 3.73
CA LEU A 60 24.32 -8.75 2.57
C LEU A 60 24.88 -7.35 2.78
N LYS A 61 25.19 -6.67 1.67
CA LYS A 61 25.35 -5.22 1.56
C LYS A 61 24.61 -4.75 0.30
N ILE A 62 23.93 -3.62 0.41
CA ILE A 62 23.24 -3.00 -0.72
C ILE A 62 23.96 -1.71 -1.04
N ARG A 63 24.40 -1.55 -2.26
CA ARG A 63 25.09 -0.36 -2.76
C ARG A 63 24.20 0.40 -3.71
N ASN A 64 24.10 1.71 -3.53
CA ASN A 64 23.47 2.61 -4.51
C ASN A 64 24.48 2.92 -5.62
N THR A 65 24.26 2.34 -6.80
CA THR A 65 25.08 2.54 -8.00
C THR A 65 24.54 3.66 -8.90
N GLY A 66 23.34 4.16 -8.57
CA GLY A 66 22.70 5.24 -9.30
C GLY A 66 23.20 6.63 -8.90
N SER A 67 22.64 7.65 -9.56
CA SER A 67 22.97 9.06 -9.32
C SER A 67 22.00 9.79 -8.37
N ALA A 68 20.90 9.14 -7.97
CA ALA A 68 19.91 9.69 -7.05
C ALA A 68 19.93 8.97 -5.69
N PRO A 69 19.59 9.64 -4.57
CA PRO A 69 19.41 8.99 -3.29
C PRO A 69 18.28 7.94 -3.34
N VAL A 70 18.46 6.80 -2.65
CA VAL A 70 17.46 5.72 -2.55
C VAL A 70 16.95 5.61 -1.13
N GLN A 71 15.64 5.72 -0.94
CA GLN A 71 14.98 5.43 0.34
C GLN A 71 15.03 3.93 0.61
N LEU A 72 15.68 3.50 1.70
CA LEU A 72 15.81 2.07 2.00
C LEU A 72 14.45 1.39 2.25
N SER A 73 13.45 2.11 2.73
CA SER A 73 12.09 1.58 2.90
C SER A 73 11.43 1.13 1.60
N GLN A 74 11.92 1.60 0.44
CA GLN A 74 11.45 1.18 -0.90
C GLN A 74 12.23 -0.02 -1.45
N VAL A 75 13.26 -0.50 -0.73
CA VAL A 75 14.13 -1.59 -1.19
C VAL A 75 13.68 -2.91 -0.59
N LYS A 76 13.56 -3.94 -1.44
CA LYS A 76 13.31 -5.33 -1.05
C LYS A 76 14.38 -6.22 -1.67
N ILE A 77 14.92 -7.17 -0.88
CA ILE A 77 15.90 -8.15 -1.35
C ILE A 77 15.31 -9.53 -1.18
N ARG A 78 15.36 -10.37 -2.21
CA ARG A 78 14.93 -11.77 -2.10
C ARG A 78 16.14 -12.71 -2.15
N TYR A 79 16.23 -13.57 -1.14
CA TYR A 79 17.12 -14.72 -1.06
C TYR A 79 16.30 -15.99 -1.29
N TYR A 80 16.60 -16.76 -2.34
CA TYR A 80 15.83 -17.90 -2.78
C TYR A 80 16.42 -19.22 -2.29
N PHE A 81 15.58 -20.09 -1.77
CA PHE A 81 16.01 -21.37 -1.21
C PHE A 81 14.98 -22.48 -1.43
N LYS A 82 15.39 -23.73 -1.24
CA LYS A 82 14.55 -24.91 -1.35
C LYS A 82 14.07 -25.31 0.04
N ALA A 83 12.78 -25.56 0.21
CA ALA A 83 12.27 -26.10 1.47
C ALA A 83 12.70 -27.56 1.65
N ASP A 84 13.25 -27.88 2.84
CA ASP A 84 13.73 -29.22 3.16
C ASP A 84 12.62 -30.25 3.37
N ALA A 85 11.41 -29.80 3.71
CA ALA A 85 10.22 -30.64 3.86
C ALA A 85 8.94 -29.84 3.61
N PRO A 86 7.86 -30.48 3.13
CA PRO A 86 6.56 -29.85 2.97
C PRO A 86 6.06 -29.25 4.29
N GLY A 87 5.46 -28.06 4.23
CA GLY A 87 4.86 -27.39 5.40
C GLY A 87 5.87 -26.84 6.43
N THR A 88 7.18 -26.85 6.13
CA THR A 88 8.18 -26.27 7.03
C THR A 88 8.00 -24.76 7.21
N ALA A 89 7.85 -24.35 8.45
CA ALA A 89 7.89 -22.93 8.85
C ALA A 89 9.33 -22.48 9.14
N TYR A 90 9.62 -21.24 8.84
CA TYR A 90 10.93 -20.63 9.03
C TYR A 90 10.85 -19.42 9.97
N ARG A 91 11.97 -19.07 10.60
CA ARG A 91 12.11 -17.89 11.46
C ARG A 91 13.29 -17.06 10.97
N PHE A 92 13.07 -15.76 10.82
CA PHE A 92 14.07 -14.78 10.47
C PHE A 92 14.63 -14.11 11.73
N ALA A 93 15.92 -13.79 11.72
CA ALA A 93 16.55 -12.92 12.71
C ALA A 93 17.66 -12.09 12.08
N CYS A 94 17.80 -10.86 12.54
CA CYS A 94 18.96 -10.01 12.28
C CYS A 94 19.94 -10.18 13.45
N SER A 95 21.17 -10.62 13.16
CA SER A 95 22.24 -10.74 14.17
C SER A 95 22.96 -9.40 14.37
N TRP A 96 23.16 -8.67 13.27
CA TRP A 96 23.79 -7.36 13.24
C TRP A 96 23.41 -6.62 11.94
N ALA A 97 23.22 -5.32 12.04
CA ALA A 97 23.07 -4.45 10.87
C ALA A 97 23.61 -3.06 11.19
N VAL A 98 24.38 -2.46 10.28
CA VAL A 98 24.89 -1.09 10.45
C VAL A 98 23.74 -0.09 10.50
N VAL A 99 22.66 -0.32 9.71
CA VAL A 99 21.42 0.47 9.74
C VAL A 99 20.55 0.19 10.97
N GLY A 100 20.98 -0.70 11.87
CA GLY A 100 20.23 -1.16 13.05
C GLY A 100 19.27 -2.32 12.73
N CYS A 101 19.32 -3.41 13.53
CA CYS A 101 18.44 -4.57 13.32
C CYS A 101 16.95 -4.25 13.46
N SER A 102 16.57 -3.24 14.25
CA SER A 102 15.18 -2.75 14.35
C SER A 102 14.66 -2.10 13.05
N SER A 103 15.59 -1.75 12.15
CA SER A 103 15.26 -1.17 10.85
C SER A 103 15.19 -2.23 9.72
N VAL A 104 15.45 -3.51 10.02
CA VAL A 104 15.48 -4.60 9.04
C VAL A 104 14.34 -5.57 9.32
N THR A 105 13.56 -5.90 8.28
CA THR A 105 12.46 -6.87 8.35
C THR A 105 12.79 -8.09 7.49
N GLY A 106 12.20 -9.25 7.81
CA GLY A 106 12.31 -10.46 7.01
C GLY A 106 11.02 -11.26 7.04
N THR A 107 10.50 -11.56 5.86
CA THR A 107 9.29 -12.38 5.66
C THR A 107 9.59 -13.52 4.70
N PHE A 108 8.83 -14.63 4.80
CA PHE A 108 8.99 -15.78 3.92
C PHE A 108 7.84 -15.88 2.95
N GLY A 109 8.15 -16.15 1.68
CA GLY A 109 7.18 -16.39 0.64
C GLY A 109 7.45 -17.67 -0.13
N THR A 110 6.46 -18.09 -0.92
CA THR A 110 6.52 -19.25 -1.81
C THR A 110 6.64 -18.77 -3.24
N LEU A 111 7.46 -19.44 -4.06
CA LEU A 111 7.52 -19.15 -5.50
C LEU A 111 6.28 -19.71 -6.20
N SER A 112 5.67 -18.94 -7.07
CA SER A 112 4.56 -19.36 -7.95
C SER A 112 5.00 -20.49 -8.89
N THR A 113 6.25 -20.43 -9.36
CA THR A 113 6.87 -21.46 -10.21
C THR A 113 8.09 -22.05 -9.49
N PRO A 114 7.92 -23.12 -8.70
CA PRO A 114 9.04 -23.80 -8.04
C PRO A 114 10.05 -24.34 -9.04
N THR A 115 11.34 -24.25 -8.69
CA THR A 115 12.44 -24.84 -9.45
C THR A 115 13.11 -25.99 -8.68
N ALA A 116 14.12 -26.61 -9.27
CA ALA A 116 14.88 -27.65 -8.58
C ALA A 116 15.65 -27.10 -7.36
N THR A 117 16.00 -25.79 -7.37
CA THR A 117 16.86 -25.13 -6.37
C THR A 117 16.15 -24.08 -5.54
N ALA A 118 14.87 -23.82 -5.78
CA ALA A 118 14.08 -22.91 -4.97
C ALA A 118 12.58 -23.18 -5.12
N ASP A 119 11.86 -23.14 -4.02
CA ASP A 119 10.39 -23.07 -3.94
C ASP A 119 9.93 -22.02 -2.92
N ARG A 120 10.90 -21.39 -2.23
CA ARG A 120 10.72 -20.38 -1.20
C ARG A 120 11.67 -19.21 -1.41
N TYR A 121 11.35 -18.09 -0.79
CA TYR A 121 12.29 -16.99 -0.63
C TYR A 121 12.16 -16.35 0.76
N LEU A 122 13.26 -15.79 1.23
CA LEU A 122 13.27 -14.82 2.33
C LEU A 122 13.31 -13.43 1.68
N GLU A 123 12.29 -12.61 1.91
CA GLU A 123 12.29 -11.20 1.53
C GLU A 123 12.76 -10.35 2.70
N ILE A 124 13.86 -9.66 2.49
CA ILE A 124 14.44 -8.70 3.42
C ILE A 124 13.96 -7.30 3.00
N GLY A 125 13.39 -6.57 3.94
CA GLY A 125 12.94 -5.20 3.77
C GLY A 125 13.50 -4.27 4.82
N PHE A 126 13.15 -2.99 4.72
CA PHE A 126 13.60 -1.96 5.64
C PHE A 126 12.44 -1.09 6.10
N THR A 127 12.46 -0.69 7.37
CA THR A 127 11.55 0.32 7.89
C THR A 127 12.02 1.73 7.48
N PRO A 128 11.17 2.77 7.55
CA PRO A 128 11.60 4.15 7.29
C PRO A 128 12.79 4.63 8.12
N SER A 129 12.99 4.05 9.33
CA SER A 129 14.14 4.38 10.21
C SER A 129 15.49 3.92 9.66
N ALA A 130 15.53 3.05 8.65
CA ALA A 130 16.76 2.70 7.94
C ALA A 130 17.34 3.86 7.14
N GLY A 131 16.53 4.90 6.85
CA GLY A 131 16.95 6.13 6.19
C GLY A 131 17.16 6.00 4.69
N THR A 132 18.06 6.84 4.18
CA THR A 132 18.31 7.03 2.75
C THR A 132 19.75 6.68 2.40
N LEU A 133 19.94 5.95 1.32
CA LEU A 133 21.25 5.57 0.80
C LEU A 133 21.68 6.57 -0.28
N ALA A 134 22.70 7.38 0.01
CA ALA A 134 23.21 8.37 -0.94
C ALA A 134 23.85 7.69 -2.16
N PRO A 135 23.98 8.38 -3.31
CA PRO A 135 24.70 7.87 -4.48
C PRO A 135 26.12 7.41 -4.10
N GLY A 136 26.49 6.21 -4.53
CA GLY A 136 27.80 5.60 -4.27
C GLY A 136 27.98 5.01 -2.86
N ALA A 137 27.03 5.23 -1.94
CA ALA A 137 27.07 4.66 -0.58
C ALA A 137 26.55 3.22 -0.55
N ASP A 138 26.86 2.48 0.53
CA ASP A 138 26.30 1.18 0.83
C ASP A 138 25.69 1.12 2.25
N THR A 139 24.87 0.10 2.52
CA THR A 139 24.19 -0.09 3.81
C THR A 139 25.15 -0.49 4.95
N GLY A 140 26.41 -0.79 4.66
CA GLY A 140 27.24 -1.58 5.57
C GLY A 140 26.75 -3.03 5.70
N ASP A 141 27.29 -3.73 6.69
CA ASP A 141 26.98 -5.13 6.92
C ASP A 141 25.53 -5.32 7.40
N LEU A 142 24.84 -6.25 6.76
CA LEU A 142 23.55 -6.82 7.19
C LEU A 142 23.80 -8.31 7.46
N GLN A 143 24.05 -8.67 8.71
CA GLN A 143 24.31 -10.05 9.14
C GLN A 143 22.97 -10.71 9.52
N LEU A 144 22.37 -11.34 8.55
CA LEU A 144 21.04 -11.92 8.64
C LEU A 144 21.14 -13.43 8.79
N ARG A 145 20.09 -14.04 9.34
CA ARG A 145 19.97 -15.48 9.46
C ARG A 145 18.53 -15.93 9.44
N PHE A 146 18.30 -17.15 9.00
CA PHE A 146 17.04 -17.83 9.18
C PHE A 146 17.26 -19.31 9.49
N HIS A 147 16.30 -19.90 10.17
CA HIS A 147 16.31 -21.32 10.54
C HIS A 147 14.90 -21.89 10.45
N ARG A 148 14.80 -23.20 10.43
CA ARG A 148 13.51 -23.91 10.55
C ARG A 148 12.94 -23.69 11.95
N ALA A 149 11.63 -23.48 12.03
CA ALA A 149 10.96 -23.26 13.33
C ALA A 149 11.07 -24.47 14.27
N ASP A 150 11.28 -25.67 13.73
CA ASP A 150 11.50 -26.92 14.47
C ASP A 150 12.98 -27.20 14.80
N TRP A 151 13.89 -26.29 14.45
CA TRP A 151 15.34 -26.40 14.66
C TRP A 151 16.00 -27.63 14.02
N GLN A 152 15.35 -28.24 13.03
CA GLN A 152 16.00 -29.27 12.22
C GLN A 152 17.00 -28.65 11.24
N THR A 153 18.01 -29.42 10.88
CA THR A 153 19.06 -29.00 9.96
C THR A 153 18.49 -28.57 8.59
N LEU A 154 19.01 -27.47 8.05
CA LEU A 154 18.79 -26.98 6.70
C LEU A 154 19.79 -27.59 5.73
N ARG A 155 19.38 -27.93 4.52
CA ARG A 155 20.27 -28.23 3.41
C ARG A 155 20.43 -27.00 2.54
N GLN A 156 21.57 -26.33 2.61
CA GLN A 156 21.84 -25.12 1.83
C GLN A 156 22.41 -25.40 0.45
N SER A 157 22.98 -26.60 0.22
CA SER A 157 23.70 -26.93 -1.01
C SER A 157 22.82 -26.98 -2.26
N ASP A 158 21.49 -27.10 -2.10
CA ASP A 158 20.50 -27.08 -3.17
C ASP A 158 19.71 -25.76 -3.24
N ASP A 159 20.09 -24.76 -2.44
CA ASP A 159 19.49 -23.43 -2.48
C ASP A 159 20.06 -22.57 -3.61
N TYR A 160 19.19 -21.94 -4.38
CA TYR A 160 19.56 -21.10 -5.53
C TYR A 160 20.50 -19.96 -5.16
N SER A 161 20.20 -19.24 -4.06
CA SER A 161 20.97 -18.06 -3.62
C SER A 161 22.20 -18.43 -2.80
N PHE A 162 22.36 -19.68 -2.37
CA PHE A 162 23.50 -20.09 -1.57
C PHE A 162 24.81 -20.15 -2.37
N GLY A 163 25.85 -19.55 -1.80
CA GLY A 163 27.18 -19.55 -2.37
C GLY A 163 28.23 -20.01 -1.35
N ALA A 164 28.49 -21.34 -1.23
CA ALA A 164 29.42 -21.92 -0.26
C ALA A 164 30.83 -21.28 -0.30
N ALA A 165 31.31 -20.92 -1.50
CA ALA A 165 32.62 -20.30 -1.70
C ALA A 165 32.63 -18.77 -1.45
N ARG A 166 31.50 -18.15 -1.14
CA ARG A 166 31.37 -16.71 -0.94
C ARG A 166 31.68 -16.33 0.52
N THR A 167 32.95 -16.41 0.89
CA THR A 167 33.44 -16.08 2.25
C THR A 167 33.77 -14.60 2.45
N SER A 168 33.77 -13.80 1.38
CA SER A 168 33.92 -12.35 1.39
C SER A 168 32.80 -11.71 0.55
N TYR A 169 32.46 -10.44 0.84
CA TYR A 169 31.47 -9.71 0.06
C TYR A 169 31.88 -9.55 -1.39
N ALA A 170 31.03 -9.96 -2.28
CA ALA A 170 31.15 -9.76 -3.72
C ALA A 170 29.75 -9.64 -4.32
N ASP A 171 29.64 -8.97 -5.44
CA ASP A 171 28.40 -8.83 -6.18
C ASP A 171 27.81 -10.22 -6.48
N TRP A 172 26.50 -10.39 -6.21
CA TRP A 172 25.83 -11.69 -6.28
C TRP A 172 24.45 -11.56 -6.93
N ASP A 173 24.37 -12.00 -8.17
CA ASP A 173 23.20 -11.94 -9.02
C ASP A 173 22.14 -13.00 -8.74
N LYS A 174 22.41 -13.97 -7.84
CA LYS A 174 21.45 -14.98 -7.38
C LYS A 174 20.60 -14.53 -6.19
N VAL A 175 20.69 -13.27 -5.82
CA VAL A 175 19.70 -12.56 -5.01
C VAL A 175 19.15 -11.42 -5.85
N THR A 176 17.87 -11.12 -5.72
CA THR A 176 17.28 -10.00 -6.45
C THR A 176 17.09 -8.81 -5.52
N ALA A 177 17.29 -7.59 -6.04
CA ALA A 177 16.88 -6.36 -5.39
C ALA A 177 15.78 -5.69 -6.19
N ARG A 178 14.75 -5.24 -5.47
CA ARG A 178 13.64 -4.47 -6.02
C ARG A 178 13.66 -3.07 -5.40
N LEU A 179 13.35 -2.08 -6.20
CA LEU A 179 13.18 -0.69 -5.79
C LEU A 179 11.81 -0.22 -6.25
N ALA A 180 10.97 0.18 -5.30
CA ALA A 180 9.59 0.58 -5.56
C ALA A 180 8.82 -0.45 -6.42
N GLY A 181 9.02 -1.76 -6.13
CA GLY A 181 8.39 -2.87 -6.84
C GLY A 181 9.11 -3.38 -8.10
N ALA A 182 9.93 -2.57 -8.75
CA ALA A 182 10.67 -3.00 -9.94
C ALA A 182 11.98 -3.72 -9.58
N THR A 183 12.28 -4.85 -10.25
CA THR A 183 13.58 -5.53 -10.09
C THR A 183 14.68 -4.68 -10.75
N VAL A 184 15.70 -4.35 -9.96
CA VAL A 184 16.81 -3.47 -10.36
C VAL A 184 18.17 -4.16 -10.23
N TRP A 185 18.21 -5.39 -9.70
CA TRP A 185 19.41 -6.21 -9.55
C TRP A 185 19.10 -7.70 -9.50
N GLY A 186 19.98 -8.51 -10.10
CA GLY A 186 19.99 -9.96 -10.00
C GLY A 186 18.92 -10.66 -10.84
N ALA A 187 18.94 -11.98 -10.80
CA ALA A 187 17.97 -12.85 -11.46
C ALA A 187 17.38 -13.87 -10.48
N GLY A 188 16.09 -14.12 -10.60
CA GLY A 188 15.42 -15.19 -9.84
C GLY A 188 15.71 -16.58 -10.40
N PRO A 189 15.38 -17.65 -9.65
CA PRO A 189 15.53 -19.03 -10.09
C PRO A 189 14.55 -19.32 -11.25
N GLY A 190 15.09 -19.70 -12.42
CA GLY A 190 14.31 -20.00 -13.65
C GLY A 190 14.49 -18.99 -14.77
N GLY A 191 15.28 -17.93 -14.56
CA GLY A 191 15.58 -16.93 -15.60
C GLY A 191 14.48 -15.88 -15.80
N ASP A 192 13.35 -16.05 -15.17
CA ASP A 192 12.21 -15.14 -15.19
C ASP A 192 11.98 -14.58 -13.78
N ASP A 193 12.80 -13.60 -13.38
CA ASP A 193 12.28 -12.50 -12.58
C ASP A 193 11.81 -11.49 -13.64
N PRO A 194 10.52 -11.26 -13.83
CA PRO A 194 10.04 -10.45 -14.95
C PRO A 194 10.64 -9.06 -14.85
N THR A 195 11.36 -8.68 -15.91
CA THR A 195 11.83 -7.32 -16.17
C THR A 195 10.60 -6.47 -16.49
N GLY A 196 10.01 -5.87 -15.50
CA GLY A 196 8.84 -5.02 -15.60
C GLY A 196 8.14 -4.95 -14.26
N PRO A 197 7.30 -3.96 -14.00
CA PRO A 197 6.48 -3.90 -12.81
C PRO A 197 5.38 -4.95 -12.87
N THR A 198 5.79 -6.20 -12.62
CA THR A 198 4.94 -7.28 -12.24
C THR A 198 5.69 -7.96 -11.09
N ASP A 199 5.42 -7.51 -9.84
CA ASP A 199 4.79 -8.50 -9.00
C ASP A 199 3.78 -9.15 -9.92
N PRO A 200 3.74 -10.49 -10.13
CA PRO A 200 2.53 -11.01 -10.71
C PRO A 200 1.46 -10.37 -9.81
N ALA A 201 0.68 -9.43 -10.37
CA ALA A 201 -0.68 -9.37 -9.96
C ALA A 201 -1.03 -10.84 -9.82
N ASP A 202 -1.31 -11.33 -8.62
CA ASP A 202 -1.97 -12.61 -8.48
C ASP A 202 -2.90 -12.67 -9.66
N PRO A 203 -2.78 -13.65 -10.59
CA PRO A 203 -3.67 -13.68 -11.71
C PRO A 203 -5.05 -13.54 -11.11
N PRO A 204 -5.95 -12.71 -11.64
CA PRO A 204 -7.27 -12.55 -11.07
C PRO A 204 -7.83 -13.97 -10.94
N GLY A 205 -7.81 -14.56 -9.73
CA GLY A 205 -8.27 -15.91 -9.47
C GLY A 205 -7.53 -16.78 -8.45
N GLU A 206 -6.31 -16.46 -7.96
CA GLU A 206 -5.65 -17.29 -6.94
C GLU A 206 -5.13 -16.49 -5.76
N GLY A 207 -6.02 -16.10 -4.84
CA GLY A 207 -5.65 -15.67 -3.52
C GLY A 207 -6.29 -14.39 -3.03
N GLY A 208 -7.44 -14.49 -2.37
CA GLY A 208 -8.16 -13.44 -1.68
C GLY A 208 -9.24 -12.82 -2.56
N GLN A 209 -10.47 -13.15 -2.22
CA GLN A 209 -11.65 -12.54 -2.81
C GLN A 209 -11.58 -11.03 -2.61
N THR A 210 -11.69 -10.27 -3.69
CA THR A 210 -11.42 -8.83 -3.71
C THR A 210 -12.67 -8.05 -4.05
N LEU A 211 -12.91 -6.93 -3.34
CA LEU A 211 -13.68 -5.79 -3.83
C LEU A 211 -12.68 -4.72 -4.26
N PHE A 212 -12.80 -4.22 -5.48
CA PHE A 212 -12.15 -3.02 -5.97
C PHE A 212 -13.16 -2.16 -6.72
N ASP A 213 -13.15 -0.85 -6.47
CA ASP A 213 -13.96 0.13 -7.18
C ASP A 213 -13.18 1.45 -7.28
N ASP A 214 -12.98 1.97 -8.48
CA ASP A 214 -12.36 3.28 -8.71
C ASP A 214 -13.41 4.38 -9.01
N PHE A 215 -14.67 4.11 -8.70
CA PHE A 215 -15.80 5.04 -8.76
C PHE A 215 -16.03 5.67 -10.14
N ASP A 216 -15.90 4.88 -11.20
CA ASP A 216 -16.18 5.32 -12.58
C ASP A 216 -17.68 5.27 -12.89
N TYR A 217 -18.41 6.23 -12.34
CA TYR A 217 -19.87 6.36 -12.50
C TYR A 217 -20.26 7.74 -13.02
N ALA A 218 -21.39 7.81 -13.71
CA ALA A 218 -21.91 9.06 -14.25
C ALA A 218 -22.61 9.94 -13.19
N SER A 219 -23.24 9.33 -12.17
CA SER A 219 -23.98 10.04 -11.11
C SER A 219 -24.36 9.09 -9.97
N HIS A 220 -24.92 9.64 -8.87
CA HIS A 220 -25.49 8.86 -7.77
C HIS A 220 -26.70 7.99 -8.19
N THR A 221 -27.28 8.22 -9.35
CA THR A 221 -28.38 7.42 -9.95
C THR A 221 -27.93 6.50 -11.05
N ASP A 222 -26.63 6.38 -11.27
CA ASP A 222 -26.07 5.44 -12.24
C ASP A 222 -26.52 4.02 -11.90
N PRO A 223 -27.10 3.25 -12.84
CA PRO A 223 -27.55 1.90 -12.58
C PRO A 223 -26.41 0.95 -12.18
N ASP A 224 -25.20 1.19 -12.69
CA ASP A 224 -24.03 0.39 -12.37
C ASP A 224 -23.57 0.60 -10.92
N LEU A 225 -23.68 1.82 -10.36
CA LEU A 225 -23.41 2.07 -8.95
C LEU A 225 -24.27 1.15 -8.05
N SER A 226 -25.55 1.05 -8.39
CA SER A 226 -26.49 0.15 -7.70
C SER A 226 -26.21 -1.33 -7.98
N ALA A 227 -25.87 -1.70 -9.20
CA ALA A 227 -25.54 -3.08 -9.59
C ALA A 227 -24.23 -3.58 -8.90
N HIS A 228 -23.28 -2.69 -8.69
CA HIS A 228 -22.04 -2.92 -7.97
C HIS A 228 -22.20 -2.95 -6.43
N GLY A 229 -23.46 -2.88 -5.95
CA GLY A 229 -23.77 -3.08 -4.54
C GLY A 229 -23.67 -1.83 -3.66
N TRP A 230 -23.54 -0.65 -4.25
CA TRP A 230 -23.55 0.61 -3.49
C TRP A 230 -24.98 1.10 -3.22
N ASN A 231 -25.14 1.76 -2.10
CA ASN A 231 -26.32 2.49 -1.69
C ASN A 231 -25.94 3.91 -1.26
N VAL A 232 -26.53 4.92 -1.90
CA VAL A 232 -26.39 6.31 -1.47
C VAL A 232 -27.51 6.65 -0.51
N ARG A 233 -27.16 7.08 0.71
CA ARG A 233 -28.11 7.29 1.79
C ARG A 233 -29.08 8.45 1.51
N SER A 234 -30.38 8.21 1.75
CA SER A 234 -31.46 9.20 1.65
C SER A 234 -32.40 9.21 2.85
N ASN A 235 -32.22 8.25 3.79
CA ASN A 235 -33.07 8.14 4.96
C ASN A 235 -32.65 9.12 6.06
N ALA A 236 -33.61 9.70 6.75
CA ALA A 236 -33.40 10.60 7.89
C ALA A 236 -32.81 9.87 9.11
N GLY A 237 -32.30 10.65 10.07
CA GLY A 237 -31.69 10.16 11.30
C GLY A 237 -30.17 9.95 11.18
N GLY A 238 -29.56 9.34 12.18
CA GLY A 238 -28.12 9.13 12.28
C GLY A 238 -27.40 10.28 12.98
N PRO A 239 -26.05 10.33 12.90
CA PRO A 239 -25.25 11.31 13.62
C PRO A 239 -25.44 12.73 13.07
N GLY A 240 -25.01 13.73 13.85
CA GLY A 240 -24.84 15.11 13.41
C GLY A 240 -25.99 16.02 13.76
N VAL A 241 -26.13 17.10 12.99
CA VAL A 241 -27.03 18.21 13.27
C VAL A 241 -28.50 17.77 13.26
N PRO A 242 -29.27 17.97 14.35
CA PRO A 242 -30.69 17.65 14.37
C PRO A 242 -31.48 18.38 13.28
N GLY A 243 -32.27 17.66 12.50
CA GLY A 243 -33.04 18.19 11.40
C GLY A 243 -32.29 18.32 10.07
N ALA A 244 -31.04 17.94 10.01
CA ALA A 244 -30.30 17.79 8.77
C ALA A 244 -30.84 16.64 7.92
N THR A 245 -30.61 16.72 6.61
CA THR A 245 -30.99 15.69 5.64
C THR A 245 -29.75 15.01 5.05
N TRP A 246 -29.88 13.72 4.76
CA TRP A 246 -28.92 12.98 3.95
C TRP A 246 -29.36 13.08 2.48
N ASP A 247 -28.57 13.78 1.66
CA ASP A 247 -28.95 14.11 0.29
C ASP A 247 -28.10 13.33 -0.72
N PRO A 248 -28.66 12.31 -1.39
CA PRO A 248 -27.92 11.51 -2.35
C PRO A 248 -27.43 12.30 -3.57
N SER A 249 -28.08 13.42 -3.91
CA SER A 249 -27.65 14.26 -5.05
C SER A 249 -26.34 14.99 -4.80
N LYS A 250 -25.85 14.97 -3.56
CA LYS A 250 -24.59 15.55 -3.13
C LYS A 250 -23.41 14.56 -3.21
N VAL A 251 -23.68 13.30 -3.59
CA VAL A 251 -22.65 12.34 -4.02
C VAL A 251 -22.53 12.45 -5.53
N THR A 252 -21.40 12.97 -6.00
CA THR A 252 -21.15 13.23 -7.43
C THR A 252 -19.85 12.56 -7.88
N PHE A 253 -19.68 12.40 -9.18
CA PHE A 253 -18.53 11.73 -9.77
C PHE A 253 -17.90 12.63 -10.83
N SER A 254 -16.58 12.62 -10.92
CA SER A 254 -15.81 13.44 -11.85
C SER A 254 -14.45 12.80 -12.15
N SER A 255 -13.68 13.36 -13.09
CA SER A 255 -12.30 12.93 -13.33
C SER A 255 -11.32 13.92 -12.74
N SER A 256 -10.29 13.41 -12.06
CA SER A 256 -9.19 14.19 -11.52
C SER A 256 -7.86 13.50 -11.81
N GLY A 257 -6.94 14.19 -12.51
CA GLY A 257 -5.62 13.62 -12.83
C GLY A 257 -5.64 12.39 -13.75
N GLY A 258 -6.76 12.15 -14.46
CA GLY A 258 -6.94 10.99 -15.34
C GLY A 258 -7.63 9.79 -14.67
N ASN A 259 -7.95 9.87 -13.38
CA ASN A 259 -8.72 8.88 -12.64
C ASN A 259 -10.15 9.39 -12.39
N SER A 260 -11.09 8.48 -12.20
CA SER A 260 -12.41 8.78 -11.69
C SER A 260 -12.34 9.12 -10.20
N VAL A 261 -13.20 10.00 -9.74
CA VAL A 261 -13.24 10.49 -8.37
C VAL A 261 -14.68 10.65 -7.91
N MET A 262 -15.03 10.03 -6.80
CA MET A 262 -16.27 10.30 -6.07
C MET A 262 -16.07 11.52 -5.18
N ASP A 263 -17.06 12.42 -5.16
CA ASP A 263 -17.08 13.63 -4.31
C ASP A 263 -18.33 13.61 -3.41
N LEU A 264 -18.13 13.80 -2.13
CA LEU A 264 -19.16 13.93 -1.11
C LEU A 264 -19.21 15.40 -0.66
N GLU A 265 -20.32 16.09 -0.90
CA GLU A 265 -20.55 17.46 -0.44
C GLU A 265 -21.42 17.46 0.82
N THR A 266 -20.96 18.12 1.88
CA THR A 266 -21.78 18.50 3.03
C THR A 266 -21.92 20.01 3.07
N SER A 267 -23.13 20.52 3.31
CA SER A 267 -23.39 21.98 3.29
C SER A 267 -24.36 22.42 4.39
N THR A 268 -24.26 23.69 4.73
CA THR A 268 -25.17 24.32 5.72
C THR A 268 -25.30 25.83 5.49
N ALA A 269 -26.43 26.38 5.94
CA ALA A 269 -26.62 27.81 6.12
C ALA A 269 -26.97 28.14 7.60
N GLY A 270 -26.41 27.37 8.53
CA GLY A 270 -26.47 27.63 9.97
C GLY A 270 -27.73 27.15 10.68
N THR A 271 -28.57 26.32 10.04
CA THR A 271 -29.74 25.70 10.67
C THR A 271 -29.86 24.23 10.28
N GLY A 272 -30.48 23.39 11.13
CA GLY A 272 -30.72 21.98 10.79
C GLY A 272 -31.44 21.79 9.46
N ALA A 273 -32.49 22.55 9.21
CA ALA A 273 -33.26 22.47 7.97
C ALA A 273 -32.49 22.92 6.71
N SER A 274 -31.39 23.64 6.87
CA SER A 274 -30.49 24.06 5.77
C SER A 274 -29.18 23.25 5.73
N THR A 275 -29.11 22.17 6.51
CA THR A 275 -27.91 21.32 6.59
C THR A 275 -28.17 20.03 5.81
N THR A 276 -27.20 19.70 4.93
CA THR A 276 -27.16 18.44 4.21
C THR A 276 -25.90 17.66 4.57
N HIS A 277 -26.05 16.38 4.75
CA HIS A 277 -24.96 15.39 4.94
C HIS A 277 -24.94 14.43 3.77
N THR A 278 -23.83 13.73 3.58
CA THR A 278 -23.70 12.70 2.53
C THR A 278 -23.12 11.41 3.11
N GLU A 279 -23.63 10.29 2.59
CA GLU A 279 -23.10 8.96 2.89
C GLU A 279 -23.33 8.02 1.71
N ILE A 280 -22.33 7.20 1.42
CA ILE A 280 -22.43 6.05 0.52
C ILE A 280 -21.86 4.81 1.23
N LEU A 281 -22.53 3.67 1.08
CA LEU A 281 -22.18 2.44 1.76
C LEU A 281 -22.48 1.22 0.88
N THR A 282 -21.77 0.12 1.13
CA THR A 282 -22.13 -1.16 0.51
C THR A 282 -23.44 -1.70 1.10
N ARG A 283 -24.33 -2.25 0.25
CA ARG A 283 -25.64 -2.78 0.67
C ARG A 283 -25.52 -4.02 1.55
N SER A 284 -24.51 -4.83 1.31
CA SER A 284 -24.31 -6.05 2.08
C SER A 284 -23.19 -5.88 3.09
N THR A 285 -23.41 -6.45 4.26
CA THR A 285 -22.38 -6.67 5.28
C THR A 285 -21.71 -8.01 4.99
N LYS A 286 -20.56 -7.98 4.31
CA LYS A 286 -19.82 -9.18 3.91
C LYS A 286 -18.32 -9.11 4.14
N PHE A 287 -17.84 -7.99 4.66
CA PHE A 287 -16.44 -7.70 4.87
C PHE A 287 -16.06 -7.85 6.33
N ALA A 288 -14.97 -8.57 6.63
CA ALA A 288 -14.50 -8.79 7.99
C ALA A 288 -12.97 -8.73 8.04
N TYR A 289 -12.30 -9.87 8.10
CA TYR A 289 -10.84 -9.95 8.14
C TYR A 289 -10.22 -9.64 6.77
N GLY A 290 -9.00 -9.09 6.80
CA GLY A 290 -8.23 -8.81 5.62
C GLY A 290 -7.70 -7.37 5.58
N THR A 291 -7.54 -6.83 4.38
CA THR A 291 -7.06 -5.47 4.13
C THR A 291 -8.18 -4.63 3.56
N TYR A 292 -8.38 -3.45 4.13
CA TYR A 292 -9.21 -2.39 3.58
C TYR A 292 -8.31 -1.21 3.22
N ALA A 293 -8.54 -0.61 2.06
CA ALA A 293 -7.80 0.56 1.64
C ALA A 293 -8.69 1.52 0.86
N ALA A 294 -8.43 2.80 1.00
CA ALA A 294 -9.02 3.85 0.18
C ALA A 294 -8.03 5.00 -0.01
N ARG A 295 -8.11 5.68 -1.13
CA ARG A 295 -7.41 6.95 -1.31
C ARG A 295 -8.43 8.07 -1.18
N VAL A 296 -8.26 8.87 -0.13
CA VAL A 296 -9.21 9.92 0.27
C VAL A 296 -8.52 11.27 0.26
N ARG A 297 -9.22 12.28 -0.25
CA ARG A 297 -8.78 13.67 -0.14
C ARG A 297 -9.64 14.37 0.90
N PHE A 298 -9.00 14.74 1.98
CA PHE A 298 -9.60 15.57 3.03
C PHE A 298 -9.46 17.05 2.72
N SER A 299 -10.39 17.87 3.25
CA SER A 299 -10.34 19.32 3.14
C SER A 299 -10.35 19.98 4.53
N ASP A 300 -9.55 21.05 4.70
CA ASP A 300 -9.53 21.84 5.94
C ASP A 300 -10.63 22.89 5.99
N ALA A 301 -11.06 23.38 4.85
CA ALA A 301 -11.96 24.51 4.74
C ALA A 301 -13.05 24.27 3.69
N PRO A 302 -14.19 24.98 3.79
CA PRO A 302 -15.23 24.90 2.78
C PRO A 302 -14.75 25.49 1.44
N VAL A 303 -15.30 24.99 0.33
CA VAL A 303 -15.03 25.56 -1.02
C VAL A 303 -15.77 26.88 -1.22
N THR A 304 -16.81 27.15 -0.45
CA THR A 304 -17.58 28.40 -0.44
C THR A 304 -18.01 28.75 0.98
N GLY A 305 -18.13 30.04 1.27
CA GLY A 305 -18.62 30.55 2.55
C GLY A 305 -17.57 30.58 3.67
N PRO A 306 -18.00 30.93 4.90
CA PRO A 306 -17.10 31.04 6.06
C PRO A 306 -16.73 29.64 6.59
N ASP A 307 -15.47 29.52 7.02
CA ASP A 307 -14.94 28.31 7.65
C ASP A 307 -15.22 28.26 9.16
N GLY A 308 -15.09 27.04 9.77
CA GLY A 308 -15.15 26.81 11.20
C GLY A 308 -16.23 25.82 11.65
N ASP A 309 -16.97 25.21 10.75
CA ASP A 309 -17.90 24.14 11.10
C ASP A 309 -17.15 22.87 11.55
N ARG A 310 -17.72 22.16 12.50
CA ARG A 310 -17.20 20.87 12.98
C ARG A 310 -17.64 19.73 12.05
N VAL A 311 -16.90 19.61 10.95
CA VAL A 311 -17.13 18.58 9.93
C VAL A 311 -16.37 17.31 10.28
N VAL A 312 -16.97 16.15 10.05
CA VAL A 312 -16.32 14.84 10.06
C VAL A 312 -16.25 14.32 8.64
N GLN A 313 -15.08 13.89 8.23
CA GLN A 313 -14.79 13.31 6.92
C GLN A 313 -14.25 11.90 7.14
N THR A 314 -14.90 10.85 6.58
CA THR A 314 -14.63 9.48 7.00
C THR A 314 -14.38 8.50 5.85
N PHE A 315 -13.61 7.47 6.18
CA PHE A 315 -13.63 6.15 5.56
C PHE A 315 -13.73 5.13 6.70
N PHE A 316 -14.75 4.27 6.67
CA PHE A 316 -14.98 3.34 7.77
C PHE A 316 -15.68 2.05 7.33
N THR A 317 -15.69 1.06 8.22
CA THR A 317 -16.40 -0.20 8.08
C THR A 317 -17.16 -0.48 9.36
N ILE A 318 -18.41 -0.95 9.26
CA ILE A 318 -19.33 -1.04 10.40
C ILE A 318 -20.36 -2.16 10.20
N ASN A 319 -20.83 -2.75 11.31
CA ASN A 319 -22.05 -3.55 11.33
C ASN A 319 -23.10 -2.92 12.28
N ASP A 320 -24.31 -3.49 12.27
CA ASP A 320 -25.42 -2.96 13.07
C ASP A 320 -25.21 -3.19 14.58
N LEU A 321 -25.33 -2.14 15.38
CA LEU A 321 -25.51 -2.26 16.84
C LEU A 321 -26.94 -2.74 17.13
N LYS A 322 -27.11 -4.04 17.38
CA LYS A 322 -28.44 -4.65 17.59
C LYS A 322 -29.08 -4.33 18.91
N ALA A 323 -28.28 -4.05 19.91
CA ALA A 323 -28.69 -3.62 21.25
C ALA A 323 -27.55 -2.83 21.90
N PRO A 324 -27.85 -1.94 22.87
CA PRO A 324 -26.80 -1.30 23.65
C PRO A 324 -25.82 -2.31 24.23
N MET A 325 -24.52 -2.07 24.07
CA MET A 325 -23.44 -2.95 24.53
C MET A 325 -23.49 -4.38 23.94
N ALA A 326 -24.03 -4.55 22.71
CA ALA A 326 -23.93 -5.82 22.01
C ALA A 326 -22.47 -6.15 21.73
N ASP A 327 -22.04 -7.35 22.04
CA ASP A 327 -20.66 -7.84 21.95
C ASP A 327 -20.26 -8.26 20.51
N ASP A 328 -21.23 -8.30 19.60
CA ASP A 328 -21.02 -8.62 18.19
C ASP A 328 -21.01 -7.37 17.28
N TYR A 329 -20.95 -6.16 17.86
CA TYR A 329 -20.73 -4.93 17.13
C TYR A 329 -19.27 -4.77 16.76
N ALA A 330 -19.00 -4.20 15.60
CA ALA A 330 -17.65 -3.79 15.20
C ALA A 330 -17.71 -2.59 14.27
N GLU A 331 -16.74 -1.67 14.45
CA GLU A 331 -16.55 -0.50 13.58
C GLU A 331 -15.06 -0.14 13.58
N TYR A 332 -14.54 0.23 12.39
CA TYR A 332 -13.16 0.65 12.22
C TYR A 332 -13.12 1.89 11.35
N ASP A 333 -12.56 2.99 11.91
CA ASP A 333 -12.69 4.33 11.36
C ASP A 333 -11.37 4.96 11.01
N PHE A 334 -11.40 5.76 9.95
CA PHE A 334 -10.58 6.94 9.77
C PHE A 334 -11.52 8.15 9.80
N GLU A 335 -11.34 9.06 10.76
CA GLU A 335 -12.20 10.23 10.95
C GLU A 335 -11.34 11.49 11.02
N TYR A 336 -11.47 12.36 10.02
CA TYR A 336 -10.78 13.64 9.98
C TYR A 336 -11.73 14.80 10.34
N LEU A 337 -11.35 15.58 11.34
CA LEU A 337 -12.06 16.74 11.85
C LEU A 337 -11.20 17.99 11.62
N PRO A 338 -11.38 18.75 10.54
CA PRO A 338 -10.53 19.91 10.21
C PRO A 338 -10.60 21.02 11.23
N ASN A 339 -11.77 21.25 11.83
CA ASN A 339 -12.04 22.32 12.81
C ASN A 339 -12.26 21.77 14.23
N GLY A 340 -11.83 20.53 14.48
CA GLY A 340 -12.09 19.85 15.75
C GLY A 340 -13.55 19.46 15.91
N GLY A 341 -13.92 19.15 17.13
CA GLY A 341 -15.21 18.59 17.53
C GLY A 341 -15.02 17.57 18.64
N TRP A 342 -16.08 17.12 19.30
CA TRP A 342 -16.00 16.17 20.43
C TRP A 342 -15.06 16.59 21.57
N GLY A 343 -14.86 17.91 21.74
CA GLY A 343 -13.94 18.47 22.73
C GLY A 343 -12.59 18.90 22.17
N GLU A 344 -12.24 18.50 20.97
CA GLU A 344 -11.01 18.91 20.30
C GLU A 344 -11.12 20.35 19.75
N PRO A 345 -10.11 21.19 19.97
CA PRO A 345 -10.17 22.59 19.58
C PRO A 345 -9.72 22.89 18.15
N SER A 346 -9.09 21.94 17.47
CA SER A 346 -8.45 22.13 16.14
C SER A 346 -8.37 20.82 15.37
N SER A 347 -7.77 20.87 14.19
CA SER A 347 -7.62 19.72 13.27
C SER A 347 -7.07 18.47 13.97
N ILE A 348 -7.77 17.38 13.83
CA ILE A 348 -7.40 16.07 14.36
C ILE A 348 -7.88 14.96 13.42
N LEU A 349 -7.08 13.90 13.30
CA LEU A 349 -7.49 12.65 12.67
C LEU A 349 -7.45 11.54 13.72
N TYR A 350 -8.54 10.80 13.80
CA TYR A 350 -8.64 9.58 14.59
C TYR A 350 -8.61 8.35 13.68
N THR A 351 -8.02 7.27 14.19
CA THR A 351 -8.36 5.91 13.78
C THR A 351 -8.93 5.21 14.99
N THR A 352 -10.11 4.61 14.87
CA THR A 352 -10.83 4.01 15.99
C THR A 352 -11.22 2.57 15.67
N SER A 353 -11.06 1.66 16.63
CA SER A 353 -11.61 0.30 16.60
C SER A 353 -12.59 0.15 17.75
N TRP A 354 -13.84 -0.12 17.43
CA TRP A 354 -14.93 -0.25 18.40
C TRP A 354 -15.25 -1.73 18.65
N GLU A 355 -15.44 -2.05 19.91
CA GLU A 355 -16.05 -3.29 20.38
C GLU A 355 -17.56 -3.13 20.48
N THR A 356 -18.00 -2.03 21.16
CA THR A 356 -19.42 -1.75 21.35
C THR A 356 -19.66 -0.38 21.95
N TYR A 357 -20.93 0.03 22.04
CA TYR A 357 -21.31 1.23 22.78
C TYR A 357 -22.75 1.17 23.29
N ASN A 358 -23.06 2.02 24.30
CA ASN A 358 -24.41 2.35 24.72
C ASN A 358 -24.71 3.82 24.37
N PRO A 359 -25.72 4.12 23.55
CA PRO A 359 -26.02 5.49 23.16
C PRO A 359 -26.61 6.34 24.29
N ASP A 360 -27.31 5.74 25.27
CA ASP A 360 -27.96 6.46 26.40
C ASP A 360 -28.11 5.58 27.65
N PRO A 361 -27.39 5.87 28.76
CA PRO A 361 -26.36 6.90 28.87
C PRO A 361 -25.13 6.52 28.02
N TRP A 362 -24.45 7.51 27.49
CA TRP A 362 -23.28 7.29 26.63
C TRP A 362 -22.19 6.48 27.34
N GLN A 363 -21.84 5.36 26.76
CA GLN A 363 -20.72 4.51 27.18
C GLN A 363 -20.09 3.89 25.94
N ALA A 364 -18.77 3.95 25.83
CA ALA A 364 -18.01 3.45 24.68
C ALA A 364 -16.97 2.43 25.12
N VAL A 365 -16.80 1.36 24.35
CA VAL A 365 -15.68 0.41 24.44
C VAL A 365 -14.96 0.42 23.10
N ASN A 366 -13.87 1.16 23.04
CA ASN A 366 -13.05 1.30 21.85
C ASN A 366 -11.58 1.50 22.21
N GLN A 367 -10.73 1.39 21.18
CA GLN A 367 -9.34 1.83 21.19
C GLN A 367 -9.12 2.77 20.02
N HIS A 368 -8.38 3.85 20.24
CA HIS A 368 -8.08 4.79 19.16
C HIS A 368 -6.61 5.23 19.14
N SER A 369 -6.16 5.69 17.97
CA SER A 369 -4.93 6.42 17.76
C SER A 369 -5.27 7.76 17.12
N GLU A 370 -4.46 8.81 17.38
CA GLU A 370 -4.81 10.17 16.96
C GLU A 370 -3.60 10.97 16.52
N SER A 371 -3.82 11.98 15.67
CA SER A 371 -2.80 12.98 15.34
C SER A 371 -3.42 14.35 15.15
N ARG A 372 -2.92 15.32 15.92
CA ARG A 372 -3.37 16.73 15.91
C ARG A 372 -2.55 17.53 14.90
N ARG A 373 -2.99 17.52 13.67
CA ARG A 373 -2.44 18.33 12.56
C ARG A 373 -3.43 18.37 11.41
N SER A 374 -3.18 19.21 10.42
CA SER A 374 -3.90 19.16 9.14
C SER A 374 -3.57 17.87 8.37
N PHE A 375 -4.63 17.29 7.80
CA PHE A 375 -4.59 16.21 6.82
C PHE A 375 -5.26 16.64 5.51
N ALA A 376 -5.23 17.95 5.18
CA ALA A 376 -5.73 18.42 3.89
C ALA A 376 -4.90 17.86 2.73
N GLY A 377 -5.55 17.31 1.72
CA GLY A 377 -4.91 16.69 0.56
C GLY A 377 -5.25 15.21 0.42
N TRP A 378 -4.65 14.57 -0.57
CA TRP A 378 -4.81 13.14 -0.82
C TRP A 378 -3.98 12.31 0.17
N HIS A 379 -4.60 11.27 0.74
CA HIS A 379 -3.99 10.30 1.64
C HIS A 379 -4.37 8.88 1.23
N ASP A 380 -3.39 7.98 1.24
CA ASP A 380 -3.60 6.54 1.11
C ASP A 380 -3.85 5.96 2.51
N LEU A 381 -5.08 5.56 2.77
CA LEU A 381 -5.54 4.99 4.04
C LEU A 381 -5.61 3.48 3.91
N VAL A 382 -4.98 2.74 4.82
CA VAL A 382 -5.03 1.28 4.85
C VAL A 382 -5.27 0.80 6.28
N VAL A 383 -6.24 -0.09 6.46
CA VAL A 383 -6.41 -0.84 7.71
C VAL A 383 -6.34 -2.33 7.43
N THR A 384 -5.56 -3.05 8.23
CA THR A 384 -5.44 -4.51 8.16
C THR A 384 -5.97 -5.14 9.44
N ILE A 385 -6.80 -6.16 9.29
CA ILE A 385 -7.45 -6.89 10.37
C ILE A 385 -7.08 -8.36 10.24
N ASP A 386 -6.34 -8.88 11.21
CA ASP A 386 -5.97 -10.30 11.30
C ASP A 386 -6.13 -10.82 12.73
N GLY A 387 -5.94 -12.11 12.95
CA GLY A 387 -6.06 -12.71 14.28
C GLY A 387 -5.08 -12.17 15.34
N SER A 388 -4.17 -11.28 15.00
CA SER A 388 -3.24 -10.64 15.92
C SER A 388 -3.65 -9.20 16.32
N GLY A 389 -4.67 -8.64 15.68
CA GLY A 389 -5.18 -7.28 15.94
C GLY A 389 -5.37 -6.44 14.68
N ILE A 390 -5.49 -5.14 14.86
CA ILE A 390 -5.81 -4.17 13.83
C ILE A 390 -4.63 -3.21 13.66
N ARG A 391 -4.24 -2.92 12.40
CA ARG A 391 -3.17 -1.95 12.11
C ARG A 391 -3.66 -0.94 11.09
N TYR A 392 -3.48 0.32 11.42
CA TYR A 392 -3.83 1.47 10.58
C TYR A 392 -2.59 2.09 9.99
N TYR A 393 -2.63 2.40 8.70
CA TYR A 393 -1.54 3.06 7.97
C TYR A 393 -2.08 4.28 7.23
N ILE A 394 -1.31 5.35 7.22
CA ILE A 394 -1.56 6.57 6.43
C ILE A 394 -0.31 6.87 5.61
N ASP A 395 -0.45 7.01 4.31
CA ASP A 395 0.65 7.28 3.36
C ASP A 395 1.82 6.29 3.52
N GLY A 396 1.49 5.01 3.65
CA GLY A 396 2.45 3.93 3.81
C GLY A 396 3.08 3.79 5.20
N SER A 397 2.83 4.71 6.13
CA SER A 397 3.38 4.72 7.48
C SER A 397 2.39 4.14 8.49
N LEU A 398 2.86 3.28 9.40
CA LEU A 398 2.03 2.79 10.51
C LEU A 398 1.60 3.97 11.38
N PHE A 399 0.29 4.14 11.53
CA PHE A 399 -0.34 5.20 12.30
C PHE A 399 -0.78 4.72 13.68
N GLY A 400 -1.39 3.53 13.76
CA GLY A 400 -1.87 2.93 15.00
C GLY A 400 -1.89 1.41 14.95
N THR A 401 -1.81 0.79 16.14
CA THR A 401 -2.04 -0.66 16.33
C THR A 401 -3.02 -0.83 17.47
N HIS A 402 -4.09 -1.56 17.23
CA HIS A 402 -5.14 -1.83 18.22
C HIS A 402 -5.21 -3.33 18.50
N ASP A 403 -5.66 -3.66 19.70
CA ASP A 403 -5.61 -5.00 20.26
C ASP A 403 -6.62 -5.95 19.60
N ALA A 404 -6.35 -7.25 19.67
CA ALA A 404 -7.24 -8.31 19.20
C ALA A 404 -8.59 -8.40 19.99
N ALA A 405 -8.71 -7.66 21.07
CA ALA A 405 -9.99 -7.52 21.81
C ALA A 405 -11.06 -6.75 21.01
N TYR A 406 -10.67 -6.11 19.92
CA TYR A 406 -11.55 -5.30 19.05
C TYR A 406 -11.73 -5.93 17.67
N LEU A 407 -11.52 -7.25 17.51
CA LEU A 407 -11.69 -7.97 16.25
C LEU A 407 -13.17 -8.19 15.91
N PRO A 408 -13.57 -8.19 14.62
CA PRO A 408 -14.98 -8.31 14.25
C PRO A 408 -15.49 -9.76 14.42
N GLU A 409 -16.62 -9.93 15.10
CA GLU A 409 -17.36 -11.19 15.21
C GLU A 409 -18.36 -11.38 14.07
N ARG A 410 -18.77 -10.30 13.42
CA ARG A 410 -19.71 -10.31 12.29
C ARG A 410 -19.18 -9.48 11.13
N PRO A 411 -19.55 -9.84 9.89
CA PRO A 411 -19.23 -9.03 8.73
C PRO A 411 -19.84 -7.62 8.80
N MET A 412 -19.17 -6.68 8.15
CA MET A 412 -19.45 -5.25 8.12
C MET A 412 -19.74 -4.78 6.68
N SER A 413 -20.26 -3.55 6.56
CA SER A 413 -20.28 -2.76 5.32
C SER A 413 -19.02 -1.92 5.20
N ILE A 414 -18.75 -1.38 4.01
CA ILE A 414 -17.73 -0.37 3.74
C ILE A 414 -18.45 0.94 3.44
N ASN A 415 -18.02 2.04 4.08
CA ASN A 415 -18.75 3.29 4.09
C ASN A 415 -17.82 4.50 3.93
N PHE A 416 -18.36 5.55 3.33
CA PHE A 416 -17.81 6.89 3.29
C PHE A 416 -18.90 7.86 3.67
N ASN A 417 -18.64 8.77 4.62
CA ASN A 417 -19.57 9.84 4.89
C ASN A 417 -18.88 11.18 5.16
N GLN A 418 -19.65 12.25 5.03
CA GLN A 418 -19.27 13.58 5.45
C GLN A 418 -20.49 14.24 6.10
N TRP A 419 -20.31 14.75 7.33
CA TRP A 419 -21.39 15.32 8.11
C TRP A 419 -20.89 16.35 9.14
N LEU A 420 -21.80 17.20 9.64
CA LEU A 420 -21.52 18.17 10.69
C LEU A 420 -21.92 17.62 12.06
N ILE A 421 -21.02 17.69 13.03
CA ILE A 421 -21.28 17.29 14.43
C ILE A 421 -22.35 18.17 15.05
N ASP A 422 -22.19 19.49 14.90
CA ASP A 422 -23.08 20.53 15.39
C ASP A 422 -22.88 21.83 14.61
N LEU A 423 -23.65 22.88 14.92
CA LEU A 423 -23.56 24.20 14.33
C LEU A 423 -22.87 25.22 15.25
N ALA A 424 -22.29 24.80 16.37
CA ALA A 424 -21.72 25.71 17.36
C ALA A 424 -20.36 26.27 16.93
N GLY A 425 -19.65 25.58 16.01
CA GLY A 425 -18.33 25.98 15.51
C GLY A 425 -18.38 27.24 14.64
N GLN A 426 -19.48 27.44 13.87
CA GLN A 426 -19.65 28.56 12.95
C GLN A 426 -21.07 29.13 13.02
N PRO A 427 -21.30 30.30 13.65
CA PRO A 427 -22.64 30.86 13.84
C PRO A 427 -23.22 31.58 12.60
N SER A 428 -22.49 31.65 11.49
CA SER A 428 -22.94 32.33 10.28
C SER A 428 -24.15 31.64 9.62
N THR A 429 -25.05 32.44 9.05
CA THR A 429 -26.12 31.97 8.17
C THR A 429 -25.78 32.03 6.69
N THR A 430 -24.54 32.41 6.36
CA THR A 430 -24.03 32.35 4.98
C THR A 430 -23.87 30.89 4.54
N PRO A 431 -24.41 30.50 3.38
CA PRO A 431 -24.22 29.14 2.85
C PRO A 431 -22.74 28.78 2.68
N ARG A 432 -22.39 27.56 3.04
CA ARG A 432 -21.06 27.01 2.94
C ARG A 432 -21.09 25.53 2.67
N ALA A 433 -20.10 25.02 1.93
CA ALA A 433 -20.01 23.64 1.50
C ALA A 433 -18.58 23.11 1.65
N TYR A 434 -18.48 21.92 2.22
CA TYR A 434 -17.25 21.15 2.39
C TYR A 434 -17.27 19.94 1.48
N HIS A 435 -16.11 19.53 0.99
CA HIS A 435 -15.96 18.39 0.09
C HIS A 435 -14.92 17.40 0.61
N GLN A 436 -15.28 16.12 0.50
CA GLN A 436 -14.38 14.98 0.65
C GLN A 436 -14.37 14.23 -0.68
N GLN A 437 -13.19 13.83 -1.18
CA GLN A 437 -13.08 13.08 -2.42
C GLN A 437 -12.48 11.69 -2.18
N VAL A 438 -12.91 10.71 -2.98
CA VAL A 438 -12.41 9.34 -2.92
C VAL A 438 -12.03 8.89 -4.33
N ASP A 439 -10.78 8.43 -4.50
CA ASP A 439 -10.21 7.98 -5.76
C ASP A 439 -10.49 6.48 -6.02
N TYR A 440 -10.38 5.65 -4.98
CA TYR A 440 -10.68 4.22 -5.04
C TYR A 440 -11.00 3.66 -3.66
N VAL A 441 -11.59 2.45 -3.66
CA VAL A 441 -11.68 1.57 -2.51
C VAL A 441 -11.21 0.15 -2.88
N LEU A 442 -10.53 -0.50 -1.96
CA LEU A 442 -10.09 -1.89 -2.06
C LEU A 442 -10.40 -2.63 -0.76
N HIS A 443 -10.95 -3.84 -0.87
CA HIS A 443 -10.90 -4.83 0.21
C HIS A 443 -10.37 -6.15 -0.33
N VAL A 444 -9.45 -6.77 0.42
CA VAL A 444 -8.93 -8.11 0.11
C VAL A 444 -9.17 -9.00 1.30
N LYS A 445 -10.13 -9.89 1.13
CA LYS A 445 -10.62 -10.80 2.18
C LYS A 445 -9.52 -11.75 2.65
N ASP A 446 -9.38 -11.87 3.98
CA ASP A 446 -8.46 -12.81 4.65
C ASP A 446 -6.97 -12.65 4.28
N GLN A 447 -6.58 -11.53 3.67
CA GLN A 447 -5.18 -11.22 3.35
C GLN A 447 -4.72 -9.92 3.99
N VAL A 448 -3.56 -9.95 4.61
CA VAL A 448 -2.87 -8.77 5.16
C VAL A 448 -1.87 -8.26 4.14
N LEU A 449 -2.24 -7.20 3.44
CA LEU A 449 -1.36 -6.52 2.49
C LEU A 449 -0.63 -5.36 3.14
N THR A 450 0.61 -5.17 2.76
CA THR A 450 1.31 -3.91 3.06
C THR A 450 0.77 -2.77 2.20
N PRO A 451 0.91 -1.49 2.61
CA PRO A 451 0.51 -0.37 1.77
C PRO A 451 1.11 -0.37 0.36
N ALA A 452 2.36 -0.85 0.21
CA ALA A 452 3.00 -1.00 -1.10
C ALA A 452 2.33 -2.08 -1.99
N GLN A 453 1.87 -3.18 -1.39
CA GLN A 453 1.12 -4.22 -2.10
C GLN A 453 -0.28 -3.74 -2.49
N VAL A 454 -0.92 -2.92 -1.65
CA VAL A 454 -2.17 -2.23 -2.00
C VAL A 454 -1.95 -1.35 -3.23
N ALA A 455 -0.96 -0.47 -3.21
CA ALA A 455 -0.64 0.42 -4.34
C ALA A 455 -0.37 -0.37 -5.63
N ALA A 456 0.44 -1.42 -5.58
CA ALA A 456 0.74 -2.27 -6.73
C ALA A 456 -0.52 -2.96 -7.29
N ARG A 457 -1.46 -3.37 -6.43
CA ARG A 457 -2.73 -3.99 -6.86
C ARG A 457 -3.64 -2.99 -7.57
N ILE A 458 -3.74 -1.76 -7.03
CA ILE A 458 -4.48 -0.66 -7.67
C ILE A 458 -3.88 -0.33 -9.04
N ASP A 459 -2.55 -0.18 -9.12
CA ASP A 459 -1.85 0.07 -10.39
C ASP A 459 -2.10 -1.06 -11.41
N GLY A 460 -2.16 -2.31 -10.96
CA GLY A 460 -2.49 -3.47 -11.79
C GLY A 460 -3.92 -3.40 -12.36
N TYR A 461 -4.93 -3.08 -11.56
CA TYR A 461 -6.31 -2.89 -12.03
C TYR A 461 -6.41 -1.75 -13.06
N ARG A 462 -5.79 -0.62 -12.77
CA ARG A 462 -5.78 0.55 -13.68
C ARG A 462 -5.06 0.26 -14.98
N ALA A 463 -3.91 -0.41 -14.94
CA ALA A 463 -3.18 -0.83 -16.14
C ALA A 463 -3.98 -1.81 -17.01
N ALA A 464 -4.83 -2.63 -16.40
CA ALA A 464 -5.75 -3.55 -17.09
C ALA A 464 -7.04 -2.86 -17.57
N GLY A 465 -7.28 -1.58 -17.24
CA GLY A 465 -8.52 -0.87 -17.51
C GLY A 465 -9.71 -1.43 -16.73
N THR A 466 -9.45 -2.00 -15.56
CA THR A 466 -10.48 -2.56 -14.67
C THR A 466 -10.94 -1.48 -13.70
N SER A 467 -12.20 -1.08 -13.77
CA SER A 467 -12.81 -0.08 -12.87
C SER A 467 -13.55 -0.70 -11.68
N PHE A 468 -13.95 -1.97 -11.79
CA PHE A 468 -14.69 -2.66 -10.73
C PHE A 468 -14.42 -4.16 -10.70
N VAL A 469 -14.27 -4.70 -9.49
CA VAL A 469 -14.22 -6.14 -9.18
C VAL A 469 -14.96 -6.36 -7.86
N ASP A 470 -15.80 -7.39 -7.77
CA ASP A 470 -16.36 -7.87 -6.50
C ASP A 470 -16.46 -9.39 -6.49
N GLU A 471 -15.47 -10.02 -5.90
CA GLU A 471 -15.36 -11.47 -5.72
C GLU A 471 -15.64 -11.89 -4.27
N VAL A 472 -15.89 -10.93 -3.36
CA VAL A 472 -16.18 -11.23 -1.96
C VAL A 472 -17.57 -11.86 -1.87
N PRO A 473 -17.71 -13.13 -1.41
CA PRO A 473 -19.02 -13.79 -1.39
C PRO A 473 -19.99 -13.08 -0.46
N ALA A 474 -21.26 -13.11 -0.80
CA ALA A 474 -22.32 -12.79 0.15
C ALA A 474 -22.22 -13.75 1.36
N PRO A 475 -22.60 -13.30 2.56
CA PRO A 475 -22.57 -14.11 3.78
C PRO A 475 -23.53 -15.32 3.71
#